data_d8808ced7b066a4127bb60a104c0b0b3
#
_entry.id   d8808ced7b066a4127bb60a104c0b0b3
#
_cell.length_a   1.000
_cell.length_b   1.000
_cell.length_c   1.000
_cell.angle_alpha   90.00
_cell.angle_beta   90.00
_cell.angle_gamma   90.00
#
_symmetry.space_group_name_H-M   'P 1'
#
loop_
_entity.id
_entity.type
_entity.pdbx_description
1 polymer ?
#
loop_
_entity_poly.entity_id
_entity_poly.type
_entity_poly.pdbx_seq_one_letter_code
_entity_poly.pdbx_strand_id
1 'polypeptide(L)'
;MIKTIKDFNPAKIKDLEGLYTYGAYKDGFNLTASLDNKVKVDFDQQIVNEIVLWKVNRYVNVANADWMGDFNKLKFIDELDGNQTFVKSILSNMLKTQGIMLPMASTMLRFRNPNVFQIFDEGTFRVIYGDDLRRKKIMDANDDNSIDLYFEYLVILKKTCAEKGIVFSDADRILYQFDIVENKEI
;
A
#
# COMPACT_ATOMS: atom_id res chain seq x y z
N MET A 1 17.24 29.60 12.22
CA MET A 1 18.03 29.97 11.02
C MET A 1 18.31 28.69 10.24
N ILE A 2 18.02 28.69 8.92
CA ILE A 2 18.30 27.53 8.06
C ILE A 2 19.81 27.47 7.82
N LYS A 3 20.41 26.30 8.08
CA LYS A 3 21.82 26.04 7.75
C LYS A 3 21.94 25.68 6.27
N THR A 4 23.00 26.16 5.64
CA THR A 4 23.28 25.97 4.21
C THR A 4 24.55 25.14 4.02
N ILE A 5 24.90 24.81 2.79
CA ILE A 5 26.16 24.11 2.48
C ILE A 5 27.40 24.88 2.97
N LYS A 6 27.30 26.19 3.14
CA LYS A 6 28.40 27.04 3.70
C LYS A 6 28.65 26.76 5.18
N ASP A 7 27.64 26.21 5.87
CA ASP A 7 27.73 25.85 7.28
C ASP A 7 28.13 24.38 7.47
N PHE A 8 28.39 23.65 6.38
CA PHE A 8 28.73 22.23 6.41
C PHE A 8 30.17 22.04 6.96
N ASN A 9 30.26 21.18 7.97
CA ASN A 9 31.57 20.81 8.53
C ASN A 9 32.00 19.43 7.97
N PRO A 10 33.08 19.37 7.14
CA PRO A 10 33.57 18.12 6.55
C PRO A 10 33.95 17.05 7.59
N ALA A 11 34.31 17.42 8.82
CA ALA A 11 34.62 16.47 9.88
C ALA A 11 33.43 15.57 10.27
N LYS A 12 32.20 15.99 9.94
CA LYS A 12 30.98 15.22 10.21
C LYS A 12 30.61 14.21 9.11
N ILE A 13 31.41 14.08 8.05
CA ILE A 13 31.09 13.15 6.94
C ILE A 13 30.91 11.72 7.47
N LYS A 14 31.81 11.25 8.32
CA LYS A 14 31.73 9.89 8.88
C LYS A 14 30.48 9.64 9.72
N ASP A 15 30.02 10.64 10.46
CA ASP A 15 28.79 10.55 11.26
C ASP A 15 27.54 10.48 10.37
N LEU A 16 27.60 11.11 9.19
CA LEU A 16 26.52 11.13 8.22
C LEU A 16 26.49 9.86 7.35
N GLU A 17 27.64 9.25 7.07
CA GLU A 17 27.74 8.05 6.21
C GLU A 17 26.85 6.91 6.67
N GLY A 18 26.67 6.72 7.99
CA GLY A 18 25.74 5.73 8.55
C GLY A 18 24.25 6.09 8.44
N LEU A 19 23.91 7.34 8.09
CA LEU A 19 22.55 7.87 8.14
C LEU A 19 21.89 7.98 6.75
N TYR A 20 22.67 7.99 5.64
CA TYR A 20 22.11 8.21 4.32
C TYR A 20 21.78 6.94 3.51
N THR A 21 21.67 5.78 4.15
CA THR A 21 21.30 4.53 3.52
C THR A 21 19.80 4.51 3.21
N TYR A 22 19.40 5.11 2.11
CA TYR A 22 18.03 5.03 1.62
C TYR A 22 17.72 3.63 1.11
N GLY A 23 16.57 3.07 1.52
CA GLY A 23 16.10 1.78 1.05
C GLY A 23 16.91 0.58 1.53
N ALA A 24 17.70 0.73 2.60
CA ALA A 24 18.31 -0.39 3.28
C ALA A 24 17.26 -1.12 4.14
N TYR A 25 16.99 -2.37 3.82
CA TYR A 25 16.10 -3.24 4.59
C TYR A 25 16.93 -4.22 5.43
N LYS A 26 16.33 -4.71 6.53
CA LYS A 26 17.02 -5.63 7.47
C LYS A 26 17.50 -6.93 6.81
N ASP A 27 16.93 -7.30 5.68
CA ASP A 27 17.29 -8.47 4.88
C ASP A 27 18.43 -8.22 3.88
N GLY A 28 19.09 -7.07 3.97
CA GLY A 28 20.23 -6.71 3.13
C GLY A 28 19.88 -6.22 1.73
N PHE A 29 18.59 -6.11 1.37
CA PHE A 29 18.21 -5.48 0.10
C PHE A 29 18.39 -3.96 0.20
N ASN A 30 19.14 -3.38 -0.74
CA ASN A 30 19.41 -1.95 -0.81
C ASN A 30 19.16 -1.44 -2.24
N LEU A 31 18.03 -0.74 -2.42
CA LEU A 31 17.66 -0.18 -3.72
C LEU A 31 18.66 0.86 -4.21
N THR A 32 19.26 1.65 -3.30
CA THR A 32 20.32 2.62 -3.65
C THR A 32 21.50 1.91 -4.31
N ALA A 33 22.03 0.86 -3.67
CA ALA A 33 23.14 0.08 -4.24
C ALA A 33 22.76 -0.59 -5.57
N SER A 34 21.53 -1.07 -5.69
CA SER A 34 21.03 -1.63 -6.96
C SER A 34 21.03 -0.58 -8.06
N LEU A 35 20.58 0.64 -7.80
CA LEU A 35 20.55 1.73 -8.77
C LEU A 35 21.95 2.23 -9.10
N ASP A 36 22.85 2.37 -8.11
CA ASP A 36 24.24 2.79 -8.30
C ASP A 36 25.00 1.82 -9.24
N ASN A 37 24.70 0.53 -9.17
CA ASN A 37 25.28 -0.47 -10.04
C ASN A 37 24.76 -0.41 -11.50
N LYS A 38 23.69 0.35 -11.79
CA LYS A 38 23.10 0.48 -13.13
C LYS A 38 23.66 1.64 -13.94
N VAL A 39 24.65 2.37 -13.46
CA VAL A 39 25.25 3.55 -14.13
C VAL A 39 25.71 3.28 -15.58
N LYS A 40 26.09 2.03 -15.89
CA LYS A 40 26.59 1.62 -17.22
C LYS A 40 25.52 0.90 -18.07
N VAL A 41 24.30 0.81 -17.58
CA VAL A 41 23.19 0.14 -18.28
C VAL A 41 22.30 1.18 -18.93
N ASP A 42 21.82 0.93 -20.15
CA ASP A 42 20.82 1.80 -20.75
C ASP A 42 19.53 1.75 -19.92
N PHE A 43 18.96 2.94 -19.66
CA PHE A 43 17.76 3.04 -18.84
C PHE A 43 16.54 2.57 -19.63
N ASP A 44 15.79 1.66 -19.03
CA ASP A 44 14.48 1.21 -19.47
C ASP A 44 13.37 1.69 -18.52
N GLN A 45 12.12 1.35 -18.85
CA GLN A 45 10.97 1.73 -18.02
C GLN A 45 11.06 1.15 -16.60
N GLN A 46 11.66 -0.03 -16.42
CA GLN A 46 11.81 -0.65 -15.10
C GLN A 46 12.75 0.16 -14.22
N ILE A 47 13.92 0.56 -14.75
CA ILE A 47 14.90 1.37 -14.01
C ILE A 47 14.30 2.73 -13.64
N VAL A 48 13.56 3.36 -14.54
CA VAL A 48 12.86 4.62 -14.26
C VAL A 48 11.84 4.45 -13.13
N ASN A 49 11.06 3.36 -13.13
CA ASN A 49 10.11 3.05 -12.06
C ASN A 49 10.81 2.82 -10.72
N GLU A 50 11.95 2.11 -10.70
CA GLU A 50 12.75 1.91 -9.50
C GLU A 50 13.28 3.24 -8.94
N ILE A 51 13.74 4.16 -9.79
CA ILE A 51 14.18 5.50 -9.40
C ILE A 51 13.01 6.30 -8.78
N VAL A 52 11.83 6.24 -9.38
CA VAL A 52 10.63 6.90 -8.84
C VAL A 52 10.29 6.34 -7.44
N LEU A 53 10.29 5.03 -7.28
CA LEU A 53 10.04 4.38 -5.97
C LEU A 53 11.09 4.78 -4.93
N TRP A 54 12.37 4.83 -5.33
CA TRP A 54 13.45 5.32 -4.48
C TRP A 54 13.23 6.78 -4.06
N LYS A 55 12.89 7.65 -5.01
CA LYS A 55 12.68 9.09 -4.76
C LYS A 55 11.54 9.37 -3.79
N VAL A 56 10.45 8.59 -3.87
CA VAL A 56 9.29 8.74 -2.98
C VAL A 56 9.43 7.91 -1.69
N ASN A 57 10.54 7.19 -1.52
CA ASN A 57 10.83 6.31 -0.38
C ASN A 57 9.70 5.32 -0.06
N ARG A 58 9.13 4.69 -1.10
CA ARG A 58 8.01 3.75 -0.98
C ARG A 58 8.30 2.37 -1.57
N TYR A 59 9.56 2.01 -1.65
CA TYR A 59 9.94 0.67 -2.07
C TYR A 59 9.66 -0.35 -0.95
N VAL A 60 8.95 -1.42 -1.31
CA VAL A 60 8.64 -2.54 -0.41
C VAL A 60 9.37 -3.78 -0.91
N ASN A 61 10.16 -4.39 -0.05
CA ASN A 61 10.83 -5.66 -0.36
C ASN A 61 9.99 -6.83 0.18
N VAL A 62 9.52 -7.66 -0.72
CA VAL A 62 8.71 -8.86 -0.42
C VAL A 62 9.40 -10.16 -0.85
N ALA A 63 10.70 -10.10 -1.22
CA ALA A 63 11.41 -11.27 -1.74
C ALA A 63 11.41 -12.46 -0.79
N ASN A 64 11.45 -12.22 0.52
CA ASN A 64 11.44 -13.24 1.57
C ASN A 64 10.17 -13.19 2.44
N ALA A 65 9.07 -12.68 1.90
CA ALA A 65 7.82 -12.59 2.65
C ALA A 65 7.13 -13.95 2.72
N ASP A 66 7.05 -14.53 3.92
CA ASP A 66 6.43 -15.85 4.16
C ASP A 66 4.97 -15.93 3.69
N TRP A 67 4.26 -14.81 3.71
CA TRP A 67 2.86 -14.73 3.28
C TRP A 67 2.67 -14.75 1.76
N MET A 68 3.72 -14.56 0.94
CA MET A 68 3.59 -14.42 -0.51
C MET A 68 2.99 -15.66 -1.19
N GLY A 69 3.36 -16.85 -0.72
CA GLY A 69 2.82 -18.12 -1.23
C GLY A 69 1.30 -18.21 -1.04
N ASP A 70 0.82 -17.85 0.14
CA ASP A 70 -0.62 -17.87 0.47
C ASP A 70 -1.37 -16.71 -0.21
N PHE A 71 -0.77 -15.52 -0.29
CA PHE A 71 -1.30 -14.42 -1.08
C PHE A 71 -1.55 -14.83 -2.53
N ASN A 72 -0.64 -15.59 -3.14
CA ASN A 72 -0.81 -16.05 -4.52
C ASN A 72 -1.98 -17.03 -4.71
N LYS A 73 -2.43 -17.73 -3.66
CA LYS A 73 -3.61 -18.62 -3.70
C LYS A 73 -4.93 -17.84 -3.74
N LEU A 74 -4.95 -16.57 -3.31
CA LEU A 74 -6.16 -15.74 -3.29
C LEU A 74 -6.81 -15.54 -4.67
N LYS A 75 -6.08 -15.80 -5.76
CA LYS A 75 -6.67 -15.80 -7.12
C LYS A 75 -7.72 -16.86 -7.34
N PHE A 76 -7.77 -17.89 -6.50
CA PHE A 76 -8.65 -19.04 -6.66
C PHE A 76 -9.88 -18.99 -5.74
N ILE A 77 -10.00 -18.00 -4.86
CA ILE A 77 -11.19 -17.83 -4.04
C ILE A 77 -12.27 -17.08 -4.85
N ASP A 78 -13.51 -17.54 -4.73
CA ASP A 78 -14.65 -16.93 -5.44
C ASP A 78 -15.35 -15.86 -4.60
N GLU A 79 -15.23 -15.97 -3.27
CA GLU A 79 -15.85 -15.04 -2.32
C GLU A 79 -15.04 -14.94 -1.01
N LEU A 80 -15.28 -13.86 -0.26
CA LEU A 80 -14.66 -13.68 1.05
C LEU A 80 -15.27 -14.58 2.11
N ASP A 81 -16.58 -14.86 2.01
CA ASP A 81 -17.28 -15.71 2.96
C ASP A 81 -16.70 -17.13 2.95
N GLY A 82 -16.52 -17.71 4.13
CA GLY A 82 -15.80 -18.98 4.31
C GLY A 82 -14.25 -18.87 4.18
N ASN A 83 -13.71 -17.79 3.64
CA ASN A 83 -12.26 -17.57 3.47
C ASN A 83 -11.69 -16.50 4.42
N GLN A 84 -12.52 -15.87 5.27
CA GLN A 84 -12.13 -14.71 6.09
C GLN A 84 -10.91 -15.00 6.97
N THR A 85 -10.87 -16.13 7.67
CA THR A 85 -9.75 -16.51 8.55
C THR A 85 -8.45 -16.61 7.75
N PHE A 86 -8.48 -17.23 6.58
CA PHE A 86 -7.32 -17.37 5.70
C PHE A 86 -6.84 -16.00 5.21
N VAL A 87 -7.76 -15.17 4.71
CA VAL A 87 -7.45 -13.81 4.24
C VAL A 87 -6.93 -12.94 5.37
N LYS A 88 -7.52 -13.03 6.58
CA LYS A 88 -7.09 -12.28 7.77
C LYS A 88 -5.65 -12.62 8.15
N SER A 89 -5.29 -13.89 8.11
CA SER A 89 -3.92 -14.32 8.42
C SER A 89 -2.89 -13.75 7.44
N ILE A 90 -3.22 -13.71 6.15
CA ILE A 90 -2.37 -13.10 5.12
C ILE A 90 -2.23 -11.60 5.38
N LEU A 91 -3.34 -10.88 5.57
CA LEU A 91 -3.34 -9.45 5.84
C LEU A 91 -2.55 -9.10 7.10
N SER A 92 -2.75 -9.82 8.23
CA SER A 92 -1.97 -9.60 9.47
C SER A 92 -0.46 -9.72 9.23
N ASN A 93 -0.02 -10.63 8.37
CA ASN A 93 1.40 -10.76 8.02
C ASN A 93 1.87 -9.68 7.05
N MET A 94 1.03 -9.28 6.09
CA MET A 94 1.32 -8.14 5.20
C MET A 94 1.51 -6.85 6.00
N LEU A 95 0.61 -6.55 6.96
CA LEU A 95 0.67 -5.33 7.77
C LEU A 95 1.90 -5.27 8.70
N LYS A 96 2.54 -6.40 9.01
CA LYS A 96 3.83 -6.46 9.72
C LYS A 96 5.03 -6.20 8.82
N THR A 97 4.83 -6.23 7.50
CA THR A 97 5.90 -5.98 6.53
C THR A 97 6.14 -4.48 6.41
N GLN A 98 7.38 -4.06 6.56
CA GLN A 98 7.74 -2.64 6.47
C GLN A 98 7.29 -2.03 5.13
N GLY A 99 6.59 -0.90 5.20
CA GLY A 99 6.09 -0.18 4.03
C GLY A 99 4.72 -0.64 3.52
N ILE A 100 4.14 -1.70 4.10
CA ILE A 100 2.79 -2.15 3.78
C ILE A 100 1.84 -1.73 4.89
N MET A 101 0.98 -0.76 4.58
CA MET A 101 -0.18 -0.41 5.39
C MET A 101 -1.45 -0.91 4.69
N LEU A 102 -2.58 -0.88 5.39
CA LEU A 102 -3.86 -1.39 4.89
C LEU A 102 -4.24 -0.88 3.49
N PRO A 103 -4.08 0.42 3.13
CA PRO A 103 -4.35 0.88 1.76
C PRO A 103 -3.49 0.17 0.71
N MET A 104 -2.20 -0.05 1.00
CA MET A 104 -1.31 -0.78 0.09
C MET A 104 -1.68 -2.26 0.02
N ALA A 105 -1.95 -2.90 1.16
CA ALA A 105 -2.35 -4.30 1.22
C ALA A 105 -3.65 -4.54 0.44
N SER A 106 -4.67 -3.69 0.63
CA SER A 106 -5.94 -3.78 -0.11
C SER A 106 -5.75 -3.56 -1.62
N THR A 107 -4.84 -2.65 -2.01
CA THR A 107 -4.48 -2.46 -3.42
C THR A 107 -3.86 -3.73 -4.02
N MET A 108 -2.93 -4.39 -3.31
CA MET A 108 -2.35 -5.65 -3.75
C MET A 108 -3.41 -6.75 -3.87
N LEU A 109 -4.33 -6.85 -2.90
CA LEU A 109 -5.45 -7.80 -2.93
C LEU A 109 -6.36 -7.55 -4.13
N ARG A 110 -6.72 -6.32 -4.40
CA ARG A 110 -7.55 -5.93 -5.54
C ARG A 110 -6.92 -6.35 -6.87
N PHE A 111 -5.63 -6.12 -7.07
CA PHE A 111 -4.95 -6.57 -8.28
C PHE A 111 -4.77 -8.09 -8.32
N ARG A 112 -4.82 -8.77 -7.18
CA ARG A 112 -4.78 -10.22 -7.11
C ARG A 112 -6.11 -10.86 -7.49
N ASN A 113 -7.24 -10.32 -7.00
CA ASN A 113 -8.58 -10.84 -7.26
C ASN A 113 -9.65 -9.73 -7.15
N PRO A 114 -9.91 -8.99 -8.24
CA PRO A 114 -10.83 -7.86 -8.23
C PRO A 114 -12.30 -8.27 -8.01
N ASN A 115 -12.64 -9.53 -8.17
CA ASN A 115 -14.00 -10.02 -7.95
C ASN A 115 -14.34 -10.19 -6.45
N VAL A 116 -13.30 -10.24 -5.60
CA VAL A 116 -13.45 -10.46 -4.15
C VAL A 116 -12.97 -9.24 -3.36
N PHE A 117 -11.93 -8.55 -3.83
CA PHE A 117 -11.27 -7.48 -3.12
C PHE A 117 -11.32 -6.15 -3.87
N GLN A 118 -11.46 -5.06 -3.10
CA GLN A 118 -11.45 -3.70 -3.61
C GLN A 118 -10.48 -2.84 -2.77
N ILE A 119 -9.98 -1.75 -3.33
CA ILE A 119 -9.08 -0.83 -2.64
C ILE A 119 -9.81 -0.16 -1.48
N PHE A 120 -9.14 -0.07 -0.34
CA PHE A 120 -9.60 0.64 0.84
C PHE A 120 -8.58 1.69 1.24
N ASP A 121 -8.73 2.87 0.70
CA ASP A 121 -7.91 4.04 0.94
C ASP A 121 -8.76 5.21 1.48
N GLU A 122 -8.15 6.37 1.59
CA GLU A 122 -8.79 7.56 2.13
C GLU A 122 -9.99 8.04 1.29
N GLY A 123 -9.89 7.93 -0.05
CA GLY A 123 -10.96 8.31 -0.97
C GLY A 123 -12.14 7.36 -0.87
N THR A 124 -11.90 6.07 -0.98
CA THR A 124 -12.96 5.05 -0.88
C THR A 124 -13.58 5.01 0.52
N PHE A 125 -12.77 5.23 1.58
CA PHE A 125 -13.27 5.38 2.95
C PHE A 125 -14.27 6.54 3.04
N ARG A 126 -13.90 7.72 2.56
CA ARG A 126 -14.73 8.93 2.61
C ARG A 126 -16.06 8.73 1.87
N VAL A 127 -16.04 8.08 0.71
CA VAL A 127 -17.27 7.82 -0.06
C VAL A 127 -18.23 6.86 0.67
N ILE A 128 -17.72 5.89 1.42
CA ILE A 128 -18.54 4.87 2.10
C ILE A 128 -18.94 5.31 3.51
N TYR A 129 -18.05 5.95 4.27
CA TYR A 129 -18.24 6.25 5.68
C TYR A 129 -18.37 7.76 5.99
N GLY A 130 -18.12 8.63 5.00
CA GLY A 130 -18.11 10.08 5.23
C GLY A 130 -17.00 10.47 6.20
N ASP A 131 -17.35 11.37 7.15
CA ASP A 131 -16.44 11.91 8.17
C ASP A 131 -16.44 11.08 9.47
N ASP A 132 -16.63 9.76 9.40
CA ASP A 132 -16.61 8.90 10.58
C ASP A 132 -15.21 8.80 11.20
N LEU A 133 -14.88 9.74 12.08
CA LEU A 133 -13.58 9.83 12.75
C LEU A 133 -13.25 8.58 13.58
N ARG A 134 -14.26 7.85 14.09
CA ARG A 134 -14.02 6.61 14.84
C ARG A 134 -13.50 5.52 13.92
N ARG A 135 -14.17 5.29 12.81
CA ARG A 135 -13.71 4.30 11.80
C ARG A 135 -12.39 4.72 11.17
N LYS A 136 -12.19 6.02 10.95
CA LYS A 136 -10.90 6.53 10.43
C LYS A 136 -9.73 6.17 11.36
N LYS A 137 -9.87 6.32 12.67
CA LYS A 137 -8.85 5.91 13.65
C LYS A 137 -8.57 4.41 13.60
N ILE A 138 -9.60 3.58 13.40
CA ILE A 138 -9.43 2.13 13.26
C ILE A 138 -8.65 1.82 11.97
N MET A 139 -9.00 2.42 10.85
CA MET A 139 -8.30 2.25 9.57
C MET A 139 -6.81 2.60 9.71
N ASP A 140 -6.50 3.73 10.37
CA ASP A 140 -5.15 4.26 10.51
C ASP A 140 -4.30 3.46 11.53
N ALA A 141 -4.92 2.67 12.41
CA ALA A 141 -4.21 1.85 13.39
C ALA A 141 -3.39 0.72 12.77
N ASN A 142 -3.77 0.29 11.55
CA ASN A 142 -3.03 -0.73 10.78
C ASN A 142 -2.83 -2.05 11.55
N ASP A 143 -3.86 -2.49 12.23
CA ASP A 143 -3.92 -3.68 13.10
C ASP A 143 -5.06 -4.64 12.70
N ASP A 144 -5.31 -5.66 13.50
CA ASP A 144 -6.39 -6.62 13.25
C ASP A 144 -7.78 -5.99 13.22
N ASN A 145 -8.02 -4.90 13.98
CA ASN A 145 -9.30 -4.19 13.91
C ASN A 145 -9.46 -3.45 12.57
N SER A 146 -8.37 -2.97 12.02
CA SER A 146 -8.39 -2.35 10.68
C SER A 146 -8.70 -3.38 9.59
N ILE A 147 -8.28 -4.64 9.76
CA ILE A 147 -8.63 -5.73 8.85
C ILE A 147 -10.12 -6.07 8.96
N ASP A 148 -10.67 -6.11 10.18
CA ASP A 148 -12.10 -6.35 10.39
C ASP A 148 -12.95 -5.23 9.77
N LEU A 149 -12.52 -3.97 9.90
CA LEU A 149 -13.14 -2.82 9.23
C LEU A 149 -13.05 -2.95 7.69
N TYR A 150 -11.95 -3.45 7.16
CA TYR A 150 -11.82 -3.72 5.73
C TYR A 150 -12.81 -4.79 5.25
N PHE A 151 -13.03 -5.83 6.03
CA PHE A 151 -14.04 -6.84 5.69
C PHE A 151 -15.47 -6.27 5.74
N GLU A 152 -15.78 -5.45 6.76
CA GLU A 152 -17.04 -4.70 6.81
C GLU A 152 -17.23 -3.84 5.54
N TYR A 153 -16.18 -3.09 5.15
CA TYR A 153 -16.19 -2.28 3.93
C TYR A 153 -16.51 -3.11 2.69
N LEU A 154 -15.87 -4.26 2.50
CA LEU A 154 -16.14 -5.13 1.33
C LEU A 154 -17.59 -5.59 1.27
N VAL A 155 -18.19 -5.94 2.41
CA VAL A 155 -19.60 -6.35 2.49
C VAL A 155 -20.52 -5.18 2.13
N ILE A 156 -20.30 -3.99 2.71
CA ILE A 156 -21.07 -2.79 2.42
C ILE A 156 -20.95 -2.43 0.94
N LEU A 157 -19.72 -2.41 0.41
CA LEU A 157 -19.47 -2.06 -0.98
C LEU A 157 -20.14 -3.04 -1.94
N LYS A 158 -20.05 -4.35 -1.71
CA LYS A 158 -20.69 -5.37 -2.54
C LYS A 158 -22.20 -5.19 -2.60
N LYS A 159 -22.83 -4.91 -1.44
CA LYS A 159 -24.26 -4.62 -1.35
C LYS A 159 -24.61 -3.34 -2.13
N THR A 160 -23.87 -2.26 -1.90
CA THR A 160 -24.08 -0.97 -2.58
C THR A 160 -23.93 -1.11 -4.11
N CYS A 161 -22.95 -1.87 -4.57
CA CYS A 161 -22.76 -2.15 -5.99
C CYS A 161 -23.97 -2.85 -6.60
N ALA A 162 -24.48 -3.87 -5.92
CA ALA A 162 -25.67 -4.61 -6.38
C ALA A 162 -26.91 -3.69 -6.46
N GLU A 163 -27.13 -2.82 -5.46
CA GLU A 163 -28.24 -1.87 -5.41
C GLU A 163 -28.15 -0.80 -6.51
N LYS A 164 -26.94 -0.39 -6.89
CA LYS A 164 -26.70 0.70 -7.85
C LYS A 164 -26.34 0.23 -9.25
N GLY A 165 -26.28 -1.08 -9.49
CA GLY A 165 -25.91 -1.64 -10.80
C GLY A 165 -24.43 -1.44 -11.15
N ILE A 166 -23.56 -1.30 -10.16
CA ILE A 166 -22.11 -1.15 -10.34
C ILE A 166 -21.48 -2.55 -10.40
N VAL A 167 -20.62 -2.78 -11.39
CA VAL A 167 -19.81 -4.01 -11.46
C VAL A 167 -18.77 -3.96 -10.34
N PHE A 168 -18.79 -4.95 -9.44
CA PHE A 168 -17.95 -4.94 -8.23
C PHE A 168 -16.45 -4.82 -8.53
N SER A 169 -15.96 -5.47 -9.60
CA SER A 169 -14.55 -5.38 -10.00
C SER A 169 -14.09 -3.99 -10.45
N ASP A 170 -15.01 -3.06 -10.69
CA ASP A 170 -14.72 -1.68 -11.08
C ASP A 170 -15.05 -0.67 -9.98
N ALA A 171 -15.54 -1.16 -8.84
CA ALA A 171 -16.08 -0.31 -7.78
C ALA A 171 -15.07 0.71 -7.24
N ASP A 172 -13.83 0.29 -6.97
CA ASP A 172 -12.78 1.16 -6.46
C ASP A 172 -12.49 2.35 -7.40
N ARG A 173 -12.48 2.11 -8.70
CA ARG A 173 -12.24 3.15 -9.72
C ARG A 173 -13.39 4.14 -9.80
N ILE A 174 -14.61 3.63 -9.70
CA ILE A 174 -15.84 4.45 -9.73
C ILE A 174 -15.89 5.31 -8.46
N LEU A 175 -15.64 4.73 -7.28
CA LEU A 175 -15.60 5.46 -6.03
C LEU A 175 -14.50 6.54 -6.03
N TYR A 176 -13.33 6.22 -6.54
CA TYR A 176 -12.23 7.17 -6.68
C TYR A 176 -12.60 8.38 -7.56
N GLN A 177 -13.22 8.13 -8.74
CA GLN A 177 -13.66 9.22 -9.59
C GLN A 177 -14.80 10.03 -8.96
N PHE A 178 -15.74 9.37 -8.30
CA PHE A 178 -16.81 10.04 -7.55
C PHE A 178 -16.23 10.97 -6.47
N ASP A 179 -15.27 10.48 -5.69
CA ASP A 179 -14.60 11.26 -4.65
C ASP A 179 -13.89 12.50 -5.21
N ILE A 180 -13.21 12.35 -6.36
CA ILE A 180 -12.54 13.48 -7.03
C ILE A 180 -13.54 14.53 -7.47
N VAL A 181 -14.66 14.12 -8.06
CA VAL A 181 -15.64 15.05 -8.64
C VAL A 181 -16.46 15.74 -7.57
N GLU A 182 -16.89 15.00 -6.54
CA GLU A 182 -17.89 15.49 -5.57
C GLU A 182 -17.26 16.01 -4.27
N ASN A 183 -16.07 15.55 -3.88
CA ASN A 183 -15.51 15.83 -2.55
C ASN A 183 -14.19 16.62 -2.55
N LYS A 184 -13.50 16.78 -3.69
CA LYS A 184 -12.19 17.48 -3.72
C LYS A 184 -12.28 19.01 -3.83
N GLU A 185 -13.47 19.58 -3.87
CA GLU A 185 -13.67 21.03 -3.74
C GLU A 185 -13.97 21.45 -2.28
N ILE A 186 -13.88 20.52 -1.36
CA ILE A 186 -13.98 20.73 0.08
C ILE A 186 -12.58 20.55 0.68
#